data_d5bee90258c92bf71351b80f2f2e5203
#
_entry.id   d5bee90258c92bf71351b80f2f2e5203
#
_cell.length_a   1.000
_cell.length_b   1.000
_cell.length_c   1.000
_cell.angle_alpha   90.00
_cell.angle_beta   90.00
_cell.angle_gamma   90.00
#
_symmetry.space_group_name_H-M   'P 1'
#
loop_
_entity.id
_entity.type
_entity.pdbx_description
1 polymer ?
#
loop_
_entity_poly.entity_id
_entity_poly.type
_entity_poly.pdbx_seq_one_letter_code
_entity_poly.pdbx_strand_id
1 'polypeptide(L)'
;QWQVRALIVFTAVVVVPFVEELVFRGMIQTMLRSYIVRPWPAIFLASLVFIIFHANPEHWLALFALSLCLGYTYEKSGSLFRAIFVHSLFNAMSVLAALNQ
;
A
#
# COMPACT_ATOMS: atom_id res chain seq x y z
N GLN A 1 -0.94 23.64 -15.85
CA GLN A 1 -0.77 24.15 -14.63
C GLN A 1 -0.04 23.33 -13.62
N TRP A 2 1.06 23.92 -13.22
CA TRP A 2 1.96 23.19 -12.32
C TRP A 2 1.33 23.01 -10.93
N GLN A 3 0.46 23.93 -10.47
CA GLN A 3 -0.17 23.79 -9.15
C GLN A 3 -1.09 22.58 -9.10
N VAL A 4 -1.88 22.37 -10.17
CA VAL A 4 -2.78 21.23 -10.25
C VAL A 4 -1.97 19.93 -10.32
N ARG A 5 -0.91 19.93 -11.13
CA ARG A 5 -0.05 18.74 -11.25
C ARG A 5 0.63 18.42 -9.92
N ALA A 6 1.12 19.46 -9.22
CA ALA A 6 1.74 19.28 -7.92
C ALA A 6 0.75 18.68 -6.93
N LEU A 7 -0.49 19.15 -6.95
CA LEU A 7 -1.53 18.62 -6.06
C LEU A 7 -1.83 17.15 -6.35
N ILE A 8 -1.94 16.80 -7.64
CA ILE A 8 -2.19 15.42 -8.04
C ILE A 8 -1.04 14.51 -7.60
N VAL A 9 0.20 14.94 -7.82
CA VAL A 9 1.38 14.15 -7.42
C VAL A 9 1.43 14.00 -5.90
N PHE A 10 1.21 15.07 -5.16
CA PHE A 10 1.19 15.01 -3.70
C PHE A 10 0.14 14.04 -3.21
N THR A 11 -1.06 14.09 -3.78
CA THR A 11 -2.15 13.19 -3.40
C THR A 11 -1.77 11.74 -3.68
N ALA A 12 -1.23 11.46 -4.86
CA ALA A 12 -0.88 10.09 -5.25
C ALA A 12 0.29 9.53 -4.44
N VAL A 13 1.23 10.37 -4.05
CA VAL A 13 2.46 9.91 -3.39
C VAL A 13 2.34 9.91 -1.87
N VAL A 14 1.57 10.84 -1.31
CA VAL A 14 1.50 11.01 0.14
C VAL A 14 0.14 10.65 0.70
N VAL A 15 -0.93 11.26 0.19
CA VAL A 15 -2.26 11.13 0.78
C VAL A 15 -2.83 9.74 0.58
N VAL A 16 -2.81 9.23 -0.66
CA VAL A 16 -3.39 7.93 -0.97
C VAL A 16 -2.66 6.80 -0.24
N PRO A 17 -1.31 6.72 -0.28
CA PRO A 17 -0.62 5.69 0.51
C PRO A 17 -0.91 5.78 2.00
N PHE A 18 -1.00 6.99 2.55
CA PHE A 18 -1.31 7.16 3.96
C PHE A 18 -2.66 6.55 4.30
N VAL A 19 -3.70 6.90 3.52
CA VAL A 19 -5.05 6.40 3.76
C VAL A 19 -5.12 4.88 3.53
N GLU A 20 -4.50 4.40 2.46
CA GLU A 20 -4.53 2.97 2.14
C GLU A 20 -3.84 2.14 3.21
N GLU A 21 -2.67 2.59 3.70
CA GLU A 21 -1.98 1.84 4.74
C GLU A 21 -2.73 1.90 6.07
N LEU A 22 -3.34 3.03 6.37
CA LEU A 22 -4.16 3.14 7.58
C LEU A 22 -5.28 2.11 7.57
N VAL A 23 -5.95 1.94 6.42
CA VAL A 23 -7.06 1.01 6.28
C VAL A 23 -6.56 -0.43 6.22
N PHE A 24 -5.63 -0.74 5.31
CA PHE A 24 -5.25 -2.13 5.04
C PHE A 24 -4.31 -2.72 6.07
N ARG A 25 -3.39 -1.93 6.63
CA ARG A 25 -2.49 -2.43 7.67
C ARG A 25 -2.98 -2.05 9.06
N GLY A 26 -3.32 -0.78 9.24
CA GLY A 26 -3.75 -0.32 10.55
C GLY A 26 -5.06 -0.94 11.02
N MET A 27 -5.97 -1.24 10.09
CA MET A 27 -7.28 -1.78 10.45
C MET A 27 -7.44 -3.24 10.05
N ILE A 28 -7.34 -3.56 8.75
CA ILE A 28 -7.66 -4.90 8.26
C ILE A 28 -6.64 -5.93 8.72
N GLN A 29 -5.37 -5.70 8.47
CA GLN A 29 -4.34 -6.66 8.88
C GLN A 29 -4.29 -6.80 10.40
N THR A 30 -4.39 -5.69 11.12
CA THR A 30 -4.39 -5.71 12.57
C THR A 30 -5.58 -6.50 13.12
N MET A 31 -6.76 -6.29 12.54
CA MET A 31 -7.94 -7.07 12.92
C MET A 31 -7.75 -8.55 12.64
N LEU A 32 -7.24 -8.89 11.46
CA LEU A 32 -6.99 -10.29 11.12
C LEU A 32 -5.99 -10.92 12.07
N ARG A 33 -4.95 -10.17 12.48
CA ARG A 33 -3.96 -10.68 13.43
C ARG A 33 -4.56 -10.97 14.80
N SER A 34 -5.65 -10.31 15.16
CA SER A 34 -6.29 -10.61 16.44
C SER A 34 -7.01 -11.96 16.44
N TYR A 35 -7.32 -12.50 15.25
CA TYR A 35 -7.95 -13.81 15.12
C TYR A 35 -7.01 -14.89 14.58
N ILE A 36 -6.00 -14.48 13.81
CA ILE A 36 -5.06 -15.39 13.16
C ILE A 36 -3.71 -15.25 13.84
N VAL A 37 -3.26 -16.32 14.49
CA VAL A 37 -2.03 -16.29 15.30
C VAL A 37 -0.79 -16.06 14.44
N ARG A 38 -0.74 -16.66 13.25
CA ARG A 38 0.43 -16.59 12.38
C ARG A 38 0.35 -15.36 11.49
N PRO A 39 1.48 -14.65 11.29
CA PRO A 39 1.43 -13.39 10.52
C PRO A 39 1.14 -13.56 9.03
N TRP A 40 1.72 -14.58 8.38
CA TRP A 40 1.62 -14.67 6.92
C TRP A 40 0.20 -14.92 6.40
N PRO A 41 -0.62 -15.78 7.01
CA PRO A 41 -2.02 -15.89 6.55
C PRO A 41 -2.77 -14.56 6.63
N ALA A 42 -2.53 -13.77 7.68
CA ALA A 42 -3.17 -12.46 7.81
C ALA A 42 -2.67 -11.49 6.74
N ILE A 43 -1.36 -11.49 6.49
CA ILE A 43 -0.76 -10.66 5.44
C ILE A 43 -1.34 -11.04 4.07
N PHE A 44 -1.44 -12.34 3.81
CA PHE A 44 -1.95 -12.84 2.54
C PHE A 44 -3.40 -12.41 2.32
N LEU A 45 -4.24 -12.60 3.34
CA LEU A 45 -5.66 -12.21 3.24
C LEU A 45 -5.82 -10.71 3.08
N ALA A 46 -5.09 -9.92 3.84
CA ALA A 46 -5.13 -8.46 3.70
C ALA A 46 -4.69 -8.04 2.30
N SER A 47 -3.72 -8.74 1.72
CA SER A 47 -3.24 -8.44 0.37
C SER A 47 -4.26 -8.79 -0.70
N LEU A 48 -5.01 -9.88 -0.52
CA LEU A 48 -6.10 -10.21 -1.42
C LEU A 48 -7.18 -9.13 -1.41
N VAL A 49 -7.55 -8.66 -0.21
CA VAL A 49 -8.52 -7.57 -0.09
C VAL A 49 -7.99 -6.32 -0.78
N PHE A 50 -6.69 -6.03 -0.59
CA PHE A 50 -6.06 -4.86 -1.18
C PHE A 50 -6.19 -4.85 -2.70
N ILE A 51 -5.88 -5.96 -3.37
CA ILE A 51 -5.92 -5.99 -4.84
C ILE A 51 -7.36 -5.96 -5.37
N ILE A 52 -8.31 -6.54 -4.64
CA ILE A 52 -9.71 -6.56 -5.08
C ILE A 52 -10.27 -5.14 -5.20
N PHE A 53 -9.81 -4.22 -4.35
CA PHE A 53 -10.27 -2.84 -4.39
C PHE A 53 -9.62 -2.02 -5.51
N HIS A 54 -8.69 -2.60 -6.26
CA HIS A 54 -8.07 -1.90 -7.39
C HIS A 54 -8.72 -2.35 -8.70
N ALA A 55 -9.08 -1.36 -9.54
CA ALA A 55 -9.93 -1.60 -10.69
C ALA A 55 -9.26 -2.36 -11.83
N ASN A 56 -7.93 -2.27 -11.95
CA ASN A 56 -7.22 -2.81 -13.11
C ASN A 56 -6.57 -4.15 -12.79
N PRO A 57 -7.17 -5.29 -13.21
CA PRO A 57 -6.59 -6.61 -12.92
C PRO A 57 -5.18 -6.81 -13.47
N GLU A 58 -4.81 -6.10 -14.53
CA GLU A 58 -3.47 -6.22 -15.11
C GLU A 58 -2.38 -5.77 -14.14
N HIS A 59 -2.72 -4.96 -13.12
CA HIS A 59 -1.77 -4.50 -12.11
C HIS A 59 -1.78 -5.35 -10.84
N TRP A 60 -2.66 -6.34 -10.76
CA TRP A 60 -2.87 -7.08 -9.52
C TRP A 60 -1.63 -7.83 -9.06
N LEU A 61 -0.85 -8.40 -9.99
CA LEU A 61 0.35 -9.14 -9.59
C LEU A 61 1.36 -8.22 -8.89
N ALA A 62 1.64 -7.07 -9.49
CA ALA A 62 2.56 -6.11 -8.91
C ALA A 62 2.04 -5.55 -7.59
N LEU A 63 0.74 -5.25 -7.55
CA LEU A 63 0.11 -4.73 -6.34
C LEU A 63 0.07 -5.76 -5.22
N PHE A 64 -0.13 -7.03 -5.58
CA PHE A 64 -0.11 -8.10 -4.60
C PHE A 64 1.28 -8.24 -3.99
N ALA A 65 2.32 -8.23 -4.83
CA ALA A 65 3.69 -8.30 -4.34
C ALA A 65 4.01 -7.11 -3.45
N LEU A 66 3.60 -5.91 -3.85
CA LEU A 66 3.76 -4.72 -3.02
C LEU A 66 3.07 -4.89 -1.68
N SER A 67 1.83 -5.36 -1.69
CA SER A 67 1.04 -5.52 -0.48
C SER A 67 1.66 -6.54 0.48
N LEU A 68 2.22 -7.63 -0.06
CA LEU A 68 2.94 -8.59 0.78
C LEU A 68 4.14 -7.94 1.45
N CYS A 69 4.89 -7.13 0.71
CA CYS A 69 6.04 -6.41 1.28
C CYS A 69 5.62 -5.42 2.35
N LEU A 70 4.52 -4.70 2.10
CA LEU A 70 4.02 -3.72 3.06
C LEU A 70 3.50 -4.40 4.32
N GLY A 71 2.79 -5.51 4.15
CA GLY A 71 2.30 -6.28 5.29
C GLY A 71 3.43 -6.84 6.13
N TYR A 72 4.47 -7.34 5.47
CA TYR A 72 5.67 -7.82 6.16
C TYR A 72 6.37 -6.69 6.90
N THR A 73 6.53 -5.54 6.24
CA THR A 73 7.16 -4.38 6.86
C THR A 73 6.42 -3.95 8.12
N TYR A 74 5.10 -3.90 8.05
CA TYR A 74 4.27 -3.54 9.19
C TYR A 74 4.41 -4.58 10.31
N GLU A 75 4.36 -5.86 9.96
CA GLU A 75 4.42 -6.94 10.95
C GLU A 75 5.76 -6.95 11.68
N LYS A 76 6.85 -6.83 10.92
CA LYS A 76 8.19 -6.93 11.51
C LYS A 76 8.61 -5.69 12.28
N SER A 77 8.22 -4.52 11.81
CA SER A 77 8.66 -3.27 12.45
C SER A 77 7.70 -2.79 13.52
N GLY A 78 6.44 -3.24 13.48
CA GLY A 78 5.41 -2.71 14.35
C GLY A 78 5.06 -1.26 14.05
N SER A 79 5.49 -0.75 12.89
CA SER A 79 5.35 0.67 12.57
C SER A 79 4.54 0.85 11.29
N LEU A 80 3.37 1.46 11.44
CA LEU A 80 2.54 1.84 10.30
C LEU A 80 3.26 2.88 9.44
N PHE A 81 4.02 3.73 10.06
CA PHE A 81 4.79 4.78 9.38
C PHE A 81 5.76 4.21 8.36
N ARG A 82 6.44 3.11 8.71
CA ARG A 82 7.38 2.48 7.78
C ARG A 82 6.67 1.90 6.56
N ALA A 83 5.52 1.30 6.76
CA ALA A 83 4.72 0.80 5.65
C ALA A 83 4.26 1.96 4.76
N ILE A 84 3.82 3.06 5.34
CA ILE A 84 3.42 4.26 4.60
C ILE A 84 4.60 4.78 3.78
N PHE A 85 5.77 4.85 4.39
CA PHE A 85 6.97 5.35 3.71
C PHE A 85 7.34 4.50 2.50
N VAL A 86 7.35 3.17 2.66
CA VAL A 86 7.67 2.26 1.56
C VAL A 86 6.63 2.38 0.45
N HIS A 87 5.35 2.46 0.81
CA HIS A 87 4.27 2.61 -0.16
C HIS A 87 4.40 3.94 -0.92
N SER A 88 4.72 5.01 -0.22
CA SER A 88 4.93 6.32 -0.83
C SER A 88 6.11 6.29 -1.82
N LEU A 89 7.20 5.62 -1.45
CA LEU A 89 8.33 5.46 -2.36
C LEU A 89 7.92 4.71 -3.64
N PHE A 90 7.16 3.63 -3.49
CA PHE A 90 6.69 2.87 -4.64
C PHE A 90 5.84 3.76 -5.55
N ASN A 91 4.92 4.51 -4.98
CA ASN A 91 4.06 5.40 -5.76
C ASN A 91 4.86 6.53 -6.41
N ALA A 92 5.86 7.07 -5.72
CA ALA A 92 6.72 8.10 -6.29
C ALA A 92 7.48 7.58 -7.51
N MET A 93 8.01 6.35 -7.40
CA MET A 93 8.71 5.74 -8.54
C MET A 93 7.77 5.49 -9.70
N SER A 94 6.54 5.08 -9.43
CA SER A 94 5.54 4.85 -10.48
C SER A 94 5.18 6.16 -11.18
N VAL A 95 5.03 7.25 -10.42
CA VAL A 95 4.76 8.56 -11.00
C VAL A 95 5.91 9.01 -11.87
N LEU A 96 7.15 8.86 -11.39
CA LEU A 96 8.33 9.23 -12.18
C LEU A 96 8.40 8.44 -13.48
N ALA A 97 8.12 7.15 -13.42
CA ALA A 97 8.11 6.31 -14.63
C ALA A 97 7.05 6.79 -15.61
N ALA A 98 5.87 7.17 -15.13
CA ALA A 98 4.80 7.68 -15.98
C ALA A 98 5.18 9.01 -16.62
N LEU A 99 5.87 9.88 -15.89
CA LEU A 99 6.28 11.18 -16.41
C LEU A 99 7.36 11.07 -17.49
N ASN A 100 8.10 9.96 -17.50
CA ASN A 100 9.18 9.75 -18.47
C ASN A 100 8.75 9.00 -19.73
N GLN A 101 7.45 8.77 -19.89
CA GLN A 101 6.91 8.14 -21.09
C GLN A 101 6.64 9.11 -22.20
#